data_1a1a1b37ad451c297213d233534cd6b6
#
_entry.id   1a1a1b37ad451c297213d233534cd6b6
#
_cell.length_a   1.000
_cell.length_b   1.000
_cell.length_c   1.000
_cell.angle_alpha   90.00
_cell.angle_beta   90.00
_cell.angle_gamma   90.00
#
_symmetry.space_group_name_H-M   'P 1'
#
loop_
_entity.id
_entity.type
_entity.pdbx_description
1 polymer ?
#
loop_
_entity_poly.entity_id
_entity_poly.type
_entity_poly.pdbx_seq_one_letter_code
_entity_poly.pdbx_strand_id
1 'polypeptide(L)'
;MPYGLCIGTHHTNATGDRIFYPEVRGVCVDETVNYNREIYAEMICDSRGIHVDPYMQRLIRKIKGEDRLILISDSCVFDGPIPEGYDGVTDLCFDFAGEIAGSKLSLDVACRNMMKHTGASIVDVFRYASYNPSRAIGFLDRGEIAVGKRADLVIVDHWMKVNKVIFKGELQ
;
A
#
# COMPACT_ATOMS: atom_id res chain seq x y z
N MET A 1 9.63 15.93 13.44
CA MET A 1 10.40 14.73 13.84
C MET A 1 11.88 15.08 13.77
N PRO A 2 12.67 14.83 14.83
CA PRO A 2 14.08 15.28 14.86
C PRO A 2 14.98 14.61 13.82
N TYR A 3 14.57 13.50 13.21
CA TYR A 3 15.39 12.75 12.23
C TYR A 3 14.77 12.68 10.84
N GLY A 4 13.74 13.48 10.54
CA GLY A 4 13.14 13.53 9.21
C GLY A 4 12.35 12.28 8.77
N LEU A 5 12.04 11.35 9.68
CA LEU A 5 11.21 10.18 9.38
C LEU A 5 9.81 10.62 8.94
N CYS A 6 9.42 10.27 7.71
CA CYS A 6 8.13 10.67 7.15
C CYS A 6 7.29 9.51 6.62
N ILE A 7 7.89 8.33 6.37
CA ILE A 7 7.21 7.16 5.80
C ILE A 7 7.62 5.90 6.56
N GLY A 8 6.65 5.07 6.95
CA GLY A 8 6.85 3.71 7.42
C GLY A 8 6.64 2.75 6.24
N THR A 9 7.73 2.14 5.77
CA THR A 9 7.72 1.24 4.61
C THR A 9 7.02 -0.07 4.95
N HIS A 10 6.20 -0.60 4.02
CA HIS A 10 5.40 -1.84 4.13
C HIS A 10 4.89 -2.08 5.55
N HIS A 11 4.22 -1.07 6.08
CA HIS A 11 3.76 -1.00 7.48
C HIS A 11 2.95 -2.24 7.89
N THR A 12 3.31 -2.81 9.02
CA THR A 12 2.78 -4.08 9.59
C THR A 12 3.09 -5.34 8.77
N ASN A 13 4.00 -5.25 7.80
CA ASN A 13 4.50 -6.40 7.08
C ASN A 13 6.00 -6.58 7.33
N ALA A 14 6.42 -7.76 7.79
CA ALA A 14 7.81 -8.11 8.06
C ALA A 14 8.57 -7.10 8.94
N THR A 15 7.87 -6.36 9.79
CA THR A 15 8.44 -5.30 10.64
C THR A 15 9.06 -5.82 11.93
N GLY A 16 8.94 -7.13 12.17
CA GLY A 16 9.56 -7.85 13.28
C GLY A 16 8.81 -7.76 14.60
N ASP A 17 8.88 -8.83 15.34
CA ASP A 17 8.42 -8.90 16.72
C ASP A 17 9.57 -8.59 17.67
N ARG A 18 9.49 -7.49 18.41
CA ARG A 18 10.36 -7.28 19.55
C ARG A 18 9.67 -7.75 20.82
N ILE A 19 9.77 -9.03 21.08
CA ILE A 19 9.41 -9.61 22.36
C ILE A 19 10.68 -9.60 23.21
N PHE A 20 10.75 -8.69 24.18
CA PHE A 20 11.89 -8.65 25.11
C PHE A 20 11.76 -9.67 26.24
N TYR A 21 10.52 -10.05 26.55
CA TYR A 21 10.22 -11.03 27.59
C TYR A 21 9.09 -11.94 27.10
N PRO A 22 9.08 -13.22 27.44
CA PRO A 22 7.91 -14.07 27.26
C PRO A 22 6.68 -13.38 27.85
N GLU A 23 5.55 -13.46 27.15
CA GLU A 23 4.24 -12.93 27.60
C GLU A 23 4.10 -11.40 27.59
N VAL A 24 5.13 -10.64 27.21
CA VAL A 24 5.05 -9.19 27.09
C VAL A 24 5.14 -8.78 25.63
N ARG A 25 4.10 -8.11 25.14
CA ARG A 25 4.14 -7.49 23.80
C ARG A 25 5.14 -6.34 23.79
N GLY A 26 6.16 -6.46 22.97
CA GLY A 26 7.11 -5.39 22.71
C GLY A 26 6.53 -4.25 21.86
N VAL A 27 7.28 -3.18 21.75
CA VAL A 27 7.02 -2.06 20.86
C VAL A 27 8.01 -2.13 19.71
N CYS A 28 7.52 -2.02 18.47
CA CYS A 28 8.33 -2.03 17.27
C CYS A 28 8.11 -0.74 16.43
N VAL A 29 8.60 -0.75 15.20
CA VAL A 29 8.45 0.38 14.27
C VAL A 29 6.98 0.70 14.03
N ASP A 30 6.12 -0.31 13.98
CA ASP A 30 4.69 -0.14 13.70
C ASP A 30 3.98 0.71 14.74
N GLU A 31 4.23 0.50 16.02
CA GLU A 31 3.65 1.33 17.06
C GLU A 31 4.13 2.78 16.94
N THR A 32 5.40 2.99 16.57
CA THR A 32 5.94 4.33 16.33
C THR A 32 5.25 5.01 15.17
N VAL A 33 5.07 4.31 14.05
CA VAL A 33 4.33 4.81 12.89
C VAL A 33 2.89 5.10 13.25
N ASN A 34 2.21 4.19 13.95
CA ASN A 34 0.82 4.36 14.37
C ASN A 34 0.62 5.52 15.35
N TYR A 35 1.52 5.69 16.31
CA TYR A 35 1.43 6.77 17.30
C TYR A 35 1.62 8.15 16.69
N ASN A 36 2.53 8.29 15.71
CA ASN A 36 2.86 9.57 15.09
C ASN A 36 1.98 9.81 13.86
N ARG A 37 0.99 10.66 13.97
CA ARG A 37 0.05 10.99 12.88
C ARG A 37 0.70 11.60 11.65
N GLU A 38 1.88 12.23 11.79
CA GLU A 38 2.59 12.86 10.67
C GLU A 38 3.32 11.87 9.76
N ILE A 39 3.57 10.64 10.22
CA ILE A 39 4.24 9.62 9.43
C ILE A 39 3.22 8.93 8.53
N TYR A 40 3.51 8.83 7.25
CA TYR A 40 2.74 8.01 6.30
C TYR A 40 2.97 6.53 6.58
N ALA A 41 1.94 5.73 6.40
CA ALA A 41 2.00 4.27 6.47
C ALA A 41 1.81 3.70 5.06
N GLU A 42 2.83 3.04 4.53
CA GLU A 42 2.72 2.27 3.30
C GLU A 42 2.06 0.92 3.56
N MET A 43 1.13 0.53 2.72
CA MET A 43 0.33 -0.68 2.89
C MET A 43 0.27 -1.51 1.62
N ILE A 44 0.58 -2.79 1.75
CA ILE A 44 0.42 -3.81 0.72
C ILE A 44 -0.96 -4.44 0.88
N CYS A 45 -1.77 -4.39 -0.16
CA CYS A 45 -3.14 -4.94 -0.14
C CYS A 45 -3.27 -6.06 -1.17
N ASP A 46 -2.78 -7.26 -0.84
CA ASP A 46 -3.00 -8.45 -1.66
C ASP A 46 -4.43 -9.00 -1.51
N SER A 47 -4.85 -9.85 -2.43
CA SER A 47 -6.24 -10.33 -2.53
C SER A 47 -6.73 -11.14 -1.33
N ARG A 48 -5.83 -11.78 -0.61
CA ARG A 48 -6.13 -12.59 0.59
C ARG A 48 -5.77 -11.90 1.90
N GLY A 49 -5.04 -10.77 1.87
CA GLY A 49 -4.57 -10.07 3.06
C GLY A 49 -3.46 -10.84 3.78
N ILE A 50 -2.56 -11.44 3.02
CA ILE A 50 -1.42 -12.22 3.56
C ILE A 50 -0.33 -11.29 4.07
N HIS A 51 0.03 -10.24 3.31
CA HIS A 51 1.00 -9.24 3.78
C HIS A 51 0.45 -8.45 4.96
N VAL A 52 -0.81 -8.03 4.87
CA VAL A 52 -1.49 -7.28 5.93
C VAL A 52 -2.93 -7.76 6.04
N ASP A 53 -3.27 -8.38 7.17
CA ASP A 53 -4.62 -8.88 7.43
C ASP A 53 -5.68 -7.78 7.23
N PRO A 54 -6.84 -8.08 6.64
CA PRO A 54 -7.91 -7.09 6.39
C PRO A 54 -8.39 -6.36 7.64
N TYR A 55 -8.35 -7.01 8.81
CA TYR A 55 -8.68 -6.34 10.07
C TYR A 55 -7.61 -5.30 10.43
N MET A 56 -6.34 -5.63 10.24
CA MET A 56 -5.23 -4.70 10.47
C MET A 56 -5.28 -3.52 9.47
N GLN A 57 -5.61 -3.77 8.19
CA GLN A 57 -5.82 -2.70 7.20
C GLN A 57 -6.90 -1.70 7.68
N ARG A 58 -8.03 -2.21 8.22
CA ARG A 58 -9.11 -1.36 8.79
C ARG A 58 -8.63 -0.57 10.01
N LEU A 59 -7.85 -1.22 10.89
CA LEU A 59 -7.30 -0.58 12.09
C LEU A 59 -6.34 0.57 11.71
N ILE A 60 -5.41 0.30 10.79
CA ILE A 60 -4.44 1.30 10.34
C ILE A 60 -5.15 2.47 9.66
N ARG A 61 -6.14 2.20 8.79
CA ARG A 61 -6.97 3.23 8.18
C ARG A 61 -7.67 4.10 9.24
N LYS A 62 -8.20 3.50 10.30
CA LYS A 62 -8.82 4.22 11.42
C LYS A 62 -7.83 5.10 12.18
N ILE A 63 -6.58 4.65 12.36
CA ILE A 63 -5.53 5.38 13.08
C ILE A 63 -4.99 6.53 12.22
N LYS A 64 -4.67 6.24 10.95
CA LYS A 64 -3.99 7.16 10.03
C LYS A 64 -4.91 8.14 9.32
N GLY A 65 -6.19 7.80 9.23
CA GLY A 65 -7.15 8.57 8.44
C GLY A 65 -6.85 8.54 6.95
N GLU A 66 -7.49 9.45 6.22
CA GLU A 66 -7.42 9.46 4.76
C GLU A 66 -6.13 10.10 4.22
N ASP A 67 -5.40 10.85 5.03
CA ASP A 67 -4.27 11.69 4.57
C ASP A 67 -2.89 11.09 4.82
N ARG A 68 -2.80 9.95 5.50
CA ARG A 68 -1.51 9.35 5.90
C ARG A 68 -1.36 7.88 5.52
N LEU A 69 -2.23 7.38 4.64
CA LEU A 69 -2.07 6.06 4.02
C LEU A 69 -1.50 6.20 2.61
N ILE A 70 -0.62 5.27 2.25
CA ILE A 70 -0.09 5.09 0.90
C ILE A 70 -0.29 3.63 0.51
N LEU A 71 -0.86 3.37 -0.66
CA LEU A 71 -0.87 2.03 -1.24
C LEU A 71 0.40 1.80 -2.04
N ILE A 72 1.05 0.67 -1.80
CA ILE A 72 2.23 0.22 -2.53
C ILE A 72 2.00 -1.18 -3.08
N SER A 73 2.72 -1.52 -4.13
CA SER A 73 2.75 -2.88 -4.66
C SER A 73 3.73 -3.77 -3.89
N ASP A 74 4.87 -3.23 -3.52
CA ASP A 74 6.02 -4.01 -3.02
C ASP A 74 6.32 -5.20 -3.94
N SER A 75 6.24 -4.95 -5.26
CA SER A 75 6.35 -6.00 -6.26
C SER A 75 7.81 -6.39 -6.49
N CYS A 76 8.02 -7.68 -6.68
CA CYS A 76 9.29 -8.27 -7.01
C CYS A 76 9.18 -9.20 -8.23
N VAL A 77 10.32 -9.65 -8.73
CA VAL A 77 10.41 -10.45 -9.98
C VAL A 77 10.78 -11.91 -9.76
N PHE A 78 10.68 -12.40 -8.52
CA PHE A 78 10.91 -13.81 -8.25
C PHE A 78 9.79 -14.67 -8.84
N ASP A 79 10.14 -15.88 -9.27
CA ASP A 79 9.22 -16.86 -9.81
C ASP A 79 9.51 -18.23 -9.18
N GLY A 80 9.52 -18.26 -7.85
CA GLY A 80 9.73 -19.47 -7.07
C GLY A 80 8.49 -20.37 -7.02
N PRO A 81 8.62 -21.57 -6.45
CA PRO A 81 7.52 -22.51 -6.31
C PRO A 81 6.42 -21.92 -5.42
N ILE A 82 5.18 -22.14 -5.83
CA ILE A 82 4.00 -21.76 -5.03
C ILE A 82 3.80 -22.82 -3.95
N PRO A 83 3.86 -22.45 -2.66
CA PRO A 83 3.65 -23.43 -1.58
C PRO A 83 2.20 -23.94 -1.53
N GLU A 84 2.03 -25.12 -0.91
CA GLU A 84 0.71 -25.67 -0.63
C GLU A 84 -0.18 -24.66 0.12
N GLY A 85 -1.44 -24.57 -0.25
CA GLY A 85 -2.41 -23.61 0.33
C GLY A 85 -2.46 -22.25 -0.34
N TYR A 86 -1.53 -21.95 -1.25
CA TYR A 86 -1.52 -20.69 -2.02
C TYR A 86 -1.97 -20.87 -3.47
N ASP A 87 -2.53 -22.02 -3.81
CA ASP A 87 -3.03 -22.29 -5.16
C ASP A 87 -4.03 -21.23 -5.62
N GLY A 88 -3.84 -20.75 -6.84
CA GLY A 88 -4.68 -19.73 -7.46
C GLY A 88 -4.49 -18.31 -6.94
N VAL A 89 -3.51 -18.04 -6.05
CA VAL A 89 -3.11 -16.68 -5.66
C VAL A 89 -2.18 -16.13 -6.73
N THR A 90 -2.55 -15.01 -7.34
CA THR A 90 -1.82 -14.41 -8.46
C THR A 90 -1.07 -13.14 -8.12
N ASP A 91 -1.26 -12.62 -6.92
CA ASP A 91 -0.71 -11.33 -6.47
C ASP A 91 0.32 -11.44 -5.33
N LEU A 92 0.76 -12.67 -5.02
CA LEU A 92 1.91 -12.93 -4.16
C LEU A 92 3.14 -13.28 -5.00
N CYS A 93 4.32 -12.93 -4.50
CA CYS A 93 5.60 -13.32 -5.07
C CYS A 93 6.34 -14.22 -4.10
N PHE A 94 6.81 -15.37 -4.57
CA PHE A 94 7.58 -16.32 -3.79
C PHE A 94 9.02 -16.38 -4.32
N ASP A 95 9.99 -16.45 -3.40
CA ASP A 95 11.39 -16.68 -3.73
C ASP A 95 11.63 -18.15 -4.12
N PHE A 96 12.89 -18.48 -4.42
CA PHE A 96 13.25 -19.84 -4.83
C PHE A 96 13.18 -20.89 -3.72
N ALA A 97 13.07 -20.46 -2.46
CA ALA A 97 12.81 -21.33 -1.30
C ALA A 97 11.30 -21.52 -1.03
N GLY A 98 10.42 -20.80 -1.77
CA GLY A 98 8.99 -20.80 -1.57
C GLY A 98 8.53 -19.88 -0.43
N GLU A 99 9.37 -18.94 0.00
CA GLU A 99 9.00 -17.94 1.00
C GLU A 99 8.43 -16.69 0.32
N ILE A 100 7.53 -15.97 1.00
CA ILE A 100 6.96 -14.73 0.49
C ILE A 100 8.05 -13.67 0.43
N ALA A 101 8.35 -13.18 -0.78
CA ALA A 101 9.40 -12.22 -1.04
C ALA A 101 8.87 -10.83 -1.45
N GLY A 102 7.56 -10.67 -1.45
CA GLY A 102 6.85 -9.48 -1.88
C GLY A 102 5.60 -9.81 -2.68
N SER A 103 5.19 -8.94 -3.57
CA SER A 103 3.97 -9.11 -4.35
C SER A 103 4.19 -9.19 -5.86
N LYS A 104 3.12 -9.58 -6.58
CA LYS A 104 2.93 -9.39 -8.03
C LYS A 104 1.80 -8.38 -8.29
N LEU A 105 1.50 -7.50 -7.32
CA LEU A 105 0.44 -6.51 -7.39
C LEU A 105 0.75 -5.43 -8.44
N SER A 106 -0.26 -5.10 -9.22
CA SER A 106 -0.38 -3.77 -9.80
C SER A 106 -1.18 -2.84 -8.88
N LEU A 107 -0.98 -1.54 -8.99
CA LEU A 107 -1.57 -0.59 -8.05
C LEU A 107 -3.11 -0.52 -8.15
N ASP A 108 -3.68 -0.76 -9.32
CA ASP A 108 -5.14 -0.86 -9.52
C ASP A 108 -5.74 -2.08 -8.81
N VAL A 109 -5.00 -3.21 -8.78
CA VAL A 109 -5.39 -4.41 -8.00
C VAL A 109 -5.33 -4.11 -6.51
N ALA A 110 -4.26 -3.46 -6.03
CA ALA A 110 -4.14 -3.04 -4.64
C ALA A 110 -5.31 -2.12 -4.22
N CYS A 111 -5.71 -1.17 -5.08
CA CYS A 111 -6.87 -0.32 -4.86
C CYS A 111 -8.18 -1.11 -4.73
N ARG A 112 -8.43 -2.07 -5.63
CA ARG A 112 -9.62 -2.96 -5.56
C ARG A 112 -9.65 -3.75 -4.25
N ASN A 113 -8.53 -4.32 -3.87
CA ASN A 113 -8.41 -5.09 -2.64
C ASN A 113 -8.63 -4.21 -1.41
N MET A 114 -8.07 -3.01 -1.39
CA MET A 114 -8.29 -2.04 -0.31
C MET A 114 -9.77 -1.66 -0.16
N MET A 115 -10.47 -1.39 -1.26
CA MET A 115 -11.91 -1.14 -1.26
C MET A 115 -12.69 -2.35 -0.68
N LYS A 116 -12.35 -3.56 -1.14
CA LYS A 116 -12.99 -4.81 -0.69
C LYS A 116 -12.76 -5.08 0.79
N HIS A 117 -11.53 -4.92 1.26
CA HIS A 117 -11.12 -5.28 2.62
C HIS A 117 -11.57 -4.27 3.67
N THR A 118 -11.66 -2.98 3.30
CA THR A 118 -11.84 -1.91 4.28
C THR A 118 -13.11 -1.09 4.10
N GLY A 119 -13.80 -1.23 2.96
CA GLY A 119 -14.91 -0.35 2.60
C GLY A 119 -14.46 1.05 2.20
N ALA A 120 -13.18 1.26 1.85
CA ALA A 120 -12.70 2.52 1.30
C ALA A 120 -13.43 2.87 0.01
N SER A 121 -13.76 4.14 -0.18
CA SER A 121 -14.37 4.62 -1.42
C SER A 121 -13.34 4.69 -2.56
N ILE A 122 -13.83 4.83 -3.79
CA ILE A 122 -12.96 5.06 -4.94
C ILE A 122 -12.12 6.35 -4.79
N VAL A 123 -12.67 7.35 -4.13
CA VAL A 123 -11.95 8.61 -3.85
C VAL A 123 -10.82 8.38 -2.86
N ASP A 124 -11.07 7.58 -1.82
CA ASP A 124 -10.05 7.25 -0.81
C ASP A 124 -8.87 6.52 -1.44
N VAL A 125 -9.12 5.50 -2.27
CA VAL A 125 -8.03 4.73 -2.88
C VAL A 125 -7.22 5.54 -3.88
N PHE A 126 -7.83 6.50 -4.60
CA PHE A 126 -7.07 7.45 -5.41
C PHE A 126 -6.20 8.36 -4.55
N ARG A 127 -6.68 8.75 -3.36
CA ARG A 127 -5.88 9.51 -2.42
C ARG A 127 -4.67 8.70 -1.94
N TYR A 128 -4.88 7.43 -1.58
CA TYR A 128 -3.81 6.54 -1.13
C TYR A 128 -2.81 6.16 -2.22
N ALA A 129 -3.26 6.02 -3.46
CA ALA A 129 -2.42 5.57 -4.58
C ALA A 129 -1.77 6.71 -5.37
N SER A 130 -2.21 7.96 -5.21
CA SER A 130 -1.76 9.09 -6.03
C SER A 130 -1.46 10.34 -5.21
N TYR A 131 -2.44 10.90 -4.52
CA TYR A 131 -2.27 12.17 -3.80
C TYR A 131 -1.28 12.06 -2.65
N ASN A 132 -1.51 11.12 -1.73
CA ASN A 132 -0.67 10.96 -0.54
C ASN A 132 0.79 10.63 -0.89
N PRO A 133 1.10 9.64 -1.77
CA PRO A 133 2.49 9.37 -2.13
C PRO A 133 3.16 10.57 -2.78
N SER A 134 2.47 11.32 -3.64
CA SER A 134 3.03 12.54 -4.23
C SER A 134 3.40 13.57 -3.17
N ARG A 135 2.56 13.77 -2.17
CA ARG A 135 2.83 14.69 -1.04
C ARG A 135 3.96 14.18 -0.14
N ALA A 136 3.99 12.88 0.15
CA ALA A 136 5.00 12.28 1.01
C ALA A 136 6.43 12.47 0.48
N ILE A 137 6.62 12.44 -0.83
CA ILE A 137 7.93 12.60 -1.49
C ILE A 137 8.16 14.00 -2.11
N GLY A 138 7.23 14.95 -1.85
CA GLY A 138 7.38 16.34 -2.28
C GLY A 138 7.10 16.60 -3.77
N PHE A 139 6.43 15.70 -4.48
CA PHE A 139 5.97 15.91 -5.85
C PHE A 139 4.68 16.71 -5.87
N LEU A 140 4.80 18.04 -5.89
CA LEU A 140 3.66 18.95 -5.80
C LEU A 140 3.02 19.28 -7.15
N ASP A 141 3.63 18.85 -8.26
CA ASP A 141 3.16 19.06 -9.63
C ASP A 141 2.19 17.98 -10.12
N ARG A 142 1.90 16.96 -9.31
CA ARG A 142 1.04 15.81 -9.65
C ARG A 142 0.27 15.30 -8.43
N GLY A 143 -0.49 14.19 -8.61
CA GLY A 143 -1.27 13.55 -7.55
C GLY A 143 -2.67 14.11 -7.39
N GLU A 144 -3.01 15.19 -8.08
CA GLU A 144 -4.35 15.79 -8.12
C GLU A 144 -4.61 16.46 -9.47
N ILE A 145 -5.88 16.59 -9.84
CA ILE A 145 -6.31 17.30 -11.04
C ILE A 145 -6.52 18.78 -10.68
N ALA A 146 -5.60 19.64 -11.10
CA ALA A 146 -5.66 21.07 -10.89
C ALA A 146 -4.95 21.82 -12.01
N VAL A 147 -5.33 23.08 -12.24
CA VAL A 147 -4.69 23.94 -13.25
C VAL A 147 -3.20 24.11 -12.90
N GLY A 148 -2.35 23.97 -13.90
CA GLY A 148 -0.89 24.07 -13.76
C GLY A 148 -0.21 22.78 -13.28
N LYS A 149 -0.96 21.72 -12.99
CA LYS A 149 -0.42 20.41 -12.67
C LYS A 149 -0.14 19.60 -13.93
N ARG A 150 0.74 18.64 -13.81
CA ARG A 150 1.07 17.70 -14.86
C ARG A 150 -0.12 16.77 -15.13
N ALA A 151 -0.48 16.59 -16.40
CA ALA A 151 -1.58 15.73 -16.80
C ALA A 151 -1.13 14.25 -16.91
N ASP A 152 -0.83 13.63 -15.75
CA ASP A 152 -0.66 12.19 -15.61
C ASP A 152 -1.98 11.64 -15.04
N LEU A 153 -2.80 11.04 -15.90
CA LEU A 153 -4.17 10.65 -15.53
C LEU A 153 -4.43 9.20 -15.89
N VAL A 154 -5.26 8.55 -15.10
CA VAL A 154 -5.83 7.25 -15.42
C VAL A 154 -7.34 7.34 -15.46
N ILE A 155 -7.97 6.71 -16.45
CA ILE A 155 -9.42 6.56 -16.53
C ILE A 155 -9.73 5.12 -16.15
N VAL A 156 -10.50 4.96 -15.09
CA VAL A 156 -10.90 3.65 -14.55
C VAL A 156 -12.41 3.51 -14.57
N ASP A 157 -12.89 2.28 -14.53
CA ASP A 157 -14.28 1.98 -14.20
C ASP A 157 -14.50 1.97 -12.67
N HIS A 158 -15.74 1.71 -12.26
CA HIS A 158 -16.13 1.67 -10.85
C HIS A 158 -15.47 0.51 -10.06
N TRP A 159 -14.80 -0.41 -10.74
CA TRP A 159 -14.01 -1.50 -10.17
C TRP A 159 -12.51 -1.26 -10.22
N MET A 160 -12.09 -0.01 -10.46
CA MET A 160 -10.67 0.36 -10.61
C MET A 160 -9.96 -0.34 -11.78
N LYS A 161 -10.70 -0.88 -12.75
CA LYS A 161 -10.06 -1.39 -13.98
C LYS A 161 -9.61 -0.22 -14.83
N VAL A 162 -8.33 -0.19 -15.16
CA VAL A 162 -7.75 0.86 -16.01
C VAL A 162 -8.23 0.71 -17.45
N ASN A 163 -8.88 1.74 -17.97
CA ASN A 163 -9.37 1.79 -19.35
C ASN A 163 -8.44 2.62 -20.25
N LYS A 164 -7.89 3.73 -19.75
CA LYS A 164 -6.99 4.60 -20.49
C LYS A 164 -5.95 5.20 -19.55
N VAL A 165 -4.77 5.46 -20.09
CA VAL A 165 -3.69 6.16 -19.42
C VAL A 165 -3.34 7.41 -20.25
N ILE A 166 -3.20 8.54 -19.57
CA ILE A 166 -2.68 9.79 -20.16
C ILE A 166 -1.39 10.10 -19.42
N PHE A 167 -0.31 10.23 -20.14
CA PHE A 167 0.99 10.55 -19.59
C PHE A 167 1.51 11.85 -20.17
N LYS A 168 1.75 12.83 -19.33
CA LYS A 168 2.14 14.21 -19.72
C LYS A 168 1.18 14.84 -20.73
N GLY A 169 -0.11 14.54 -20.64
CA GLY A 169 -1.13 15.05 -21.53
C GLY A 169 -1.35 14.23 -22.82
N GLU A 170 -0.59 13.16 -23.04
CA GLU A 170 -0.70 12.30 -24.23
C GLU A 170 -1.35 10.95 -23.86
N LEU A 171 -2.32 10.53 -24.67
CA LEU A 171 -2.99 9.24 -24.53
C LEU A 171 -2.03 8.11 -24.91
N GLN A 172 -1.93 7.11 -24.04
CA GLN A 172 -1.12 5.91 -24.25
C GLN A 172 -1.96 4.77 -24.77
#